data_faa7d2dc6cbbfa4937537dcdd90eb4c2
#
_entry.id   faa7d2dc6cbbfa4937537dcdd90eb4c2
#
_cell.length_a   1.000
_cell.length_b   1.000
_cell.length_c   1.000
_cell.angle_alpha   90.00
_cell.angle_beta   90.00
_cell.angle_gamma   90.00
#
_symmetry.space_group_name_H-M   'P 1'
#
loop_
_entity.id
_entity.type
_entity.pdbx_description
1 polymer ?
#
loop_
_entity_poly.entity_id
_entity_poly.type
_entity_poly.pdbx_seq_one_letter_code
_entity_poly.pdbx_strand_id
1 'polypeptide(L)'
;METLQEQRRRAAKPLLWIGIGSIIMAFAGLTSGYVVSRTTLVMNEQWMTFALPKAFIYSTAVIILSSLALIWGKRQLVAGKDSAIKPMLWVTLLLGFAFLWFKGEAWTELMANNIYFAGAQSHPAGSWVYALFLFHGLHVTGGIIALLVVLFRAYRGRYSSADFHGITLVSIYWHFVDLLWLYLYVFLSAIR
;
A
#
# COMPACT_ATOMS: atom_id res chain seq x y z
N MET A 1 27.68 -4.37 27.70
CA MET A 1 26.77 -5.35 27.05
C MET A 1 25.59 -4.59 26.49
N GLU A 2 25.35 -4.63 25.17
CA GLU A 2 24.12 -4.05 24.59
C GLU A 2 22.89 -4.81 25.11
N THR A 3 21.86 -4.05 25.48
CA THR A 3 20.60 -4.67 25.91
C THR A 3 19.90 -5.34 24.73
N LEU A 4 19.13 -6.40 24.97
CA LEU A 4 18.32 -7.06 23.94
C LEU A 4 17.37 -6.08 23.21
N GLN A 5 16.97 -4.99 23.86
CA GLN A 5 16.14 -3.94 23.27
C GLN A 5 16.93 -3.10 22.24
N GLU A 6 18.18 -2.77 22.53
CA GLU A 6 19.06 -2.02 21.60
C GLU A 6 19.37 -2.86 20.35
N GLN A 7 19.67 -4.15 20.53
CA GLN A 7 19.89 -5.08 19.42
C GLN A 7 18.66 -5.18 18.51
N ARG A 8 17.45 -5.31 19.08
CA ARG A 8 16.20 -5.34 18.34
C ARG A 8 15.93 -4.02 17.58
N ARG A 9 16.23 -2.88 18.16
CA ARG A 9 16.10 -1.57 17.51
C ARG A 9 17.06 -1.42 16.33
N ARG A 10 18.31 -1.85 16.46
CA ARG A 10 19.30 -1.82 15.37
C ARG A 10 18.92 -2.75 14.22
N ALA A 11 18.40 -3.95 14.52
CA ALA A 11 17.97 -4.92 13.52
C ALA A 11 16.66 -4.54 12.80
N ALA A 12 15.78 -3.74 13.42
CA ALA A 12 14.44 -3.47 12.88
C ALA A 12 14.46 -2.77 11.52
N LYS A 13 15.38 -1.82 11.31
CA LYS A 13 15.47 -1.06 10.06
C LYS A 13 16.02 -1.90 8.90
N PRO A 14 17.14 -2.66 9.05
CA PRO A 14 17.58 -3.61 8.04
C PRO A 14 16.53 -4.68 7.70
N LEU A 15 15.85 -5.26 8.69
CA LEU A 15 14.80 -6.24 8.48
C LEU A 15 13.63 -5.67 7.67
N LEU A 16 13.24 -4.42 7.94
CA LEU A 16 12.22 -3.72 7.15
C LEU A 16 12.65 -3.59 5.68
N TRP A 17 13.90 -3.22 5.41
CA TRP A 17 14.41 -3.10 4.04
C TRP A 17 14.47 -4.45 3.30
N ILE A 18 14.83 -5.52 4.00
CA ILE A 18 14.77 -6.88 3.44
C ILE A 18 13.32 -7.25 3.08
N GLY A 19 12.38 -6.95 3.99
CA GLY A 19 10.95 -7.15 3.71
C GLY A 19 10.45 -6.35 2.51
N ILE A 20 10.82 -5.07 2.41
CA ILE A 20 10.50 -4.21 1.26
C ILE A 20 11.10 -4.79 -0.04
N GLY A 21 12.36 -5.23 -0.01
CA GLY A 21 13.00 -5.89 -1.15
C GLY A 21 12.24 -7.14 -1.61
N SER A 22 11.78 -7.97 -0.68
CA SER A 22 10.97 -9.15 -0.97
C SER A 22 9.62 -8.79 -1.62
N ILE A 23 8.97 -7.74 -1.15
CA ILE A 23 7.72 -7.24 -1.73
C ILE A 23 7.95 -6.73 -3.16
N ILE A 24 9.02 -5.97 -3.40
CA ILE A 24 9.39 -5.48 -4.74
C ILE A 24 9.57 -6.66 -5.70
N MET A 25 10.30 -7.70 -5.28
CA MET A 25 10.52 -8.89 -6.11
C MET A 25 9.20 -9.63 -6.41
N ALA A 26 8.31 -9.76 -5.42
CA ALA A 26 7.01 -10.39 -5.62
C ALA A 26 6.15 -9.62 -6.64
N PHE A 27 6.07 -8.29 -6.54
CA PHE A 27 5.32 -7.48 -7.50
C PHE A 27 5.99 -7.39 -8.87
N ALA A 28 7.31 -7.40 -8.96
CA ALA A 28 8.02 -7.51 -10.22
C ALA A 28 7.67 -8.85 -10.93
N GLY A 29 7.60 -9.94 -10.20
CA GLY A 29 7.16 -11.23 -10.72
C GLY A 29 5.71 -11.20 -11.22
N LEU A 30 4.78 -10.61 -10.43
CA LEU A 30 3.37 -10.50 -10.82
C LEU A 30 3.18 -9.61 -12.05
N THR A 31 3.84 -8.46 -12.12
CA THR A 31 3.74 -7.56 -13.28
C THR A 31 4.42 -8.15 -14.52
N SER A 32 5.53 -8.88 -14.35
CA SER A 32 6.15 -9.65 -15.44
C SER A 32 5.20 -10.74 -15.97
N GLY A 33 4.57 -11.51 -15.08
CA GLY A 33 3.58 -12.52 -15.45
C GLY A 33 2.39 -11.92 -16.19
N TYR A 34 1.89 -10.75 -15.76
CA TYR A 34 0.88 -10.00 -16.48
C TYR A 34 1.30 -9.68 -17.91
N VAL A 35 2.52 -9.13 -18.09
CA VAL A 35 3.05 -8.75 -19.43
C VAL A 35 3.19 -9.97 -20.33
N VAL A 36 3.75 -11.06 -19.84
CA VAL A 36 3.90 -12.31 -20.60
C VAL A 36 2.53 -12.86 -21.03
N SER A 37 1.58 -12.95 -20.09
CA SER A 37 0.22 -13.41 -20.41
C SER A 37 -0.46 -12.52 -21.43
N ARG A 38 -0.34 -11.19 -21.29
CA ARG A 38 -0.88 -10.24 -22.26
C ARG A 38 -0.28 -10.43 -23.65
N THR A 39 1.03 -10.50 -23.76
CA THR A 39 1.72 -10.66 -25.05
C THR A 39 1.25 -11.92 -25.77
N THR A 40 1.19 -13.04 -25.09
CA THR A 40 0.75 -14.33 -25.66
C THR A 40 -0.71 -14.27 -26.12
N LEU A 41 -1.60 -13.69 -25.32
CA LEU A 41 -3.03 -13.66 -25.60
C LEU A 41 -3.41 -12.59 -26.65
N VAL A 42 -2.67 -11.48 -26.72
CA VAL A 42 -2.84 -10.49 -27.80
C VAL A 42 -2.47 -11.08 -29.14
N MET A 43 -1.39 -11.86 -29.23
CA MET A 43 -1.00 -12.57 -30.47
C MET A 43 -2.06 -13.56 -30.96
N ASN A 44 -2.86 -14.11 -30.04
CA ASN A 44 -3.96 -15.04 -30.33
C ASN A 44 -5.34 -14.37 -30.43
N GLU A 45 -5.41 -13.02 -30.43
CA GLU A 45 -6.66 -12.23 -30.43
C GLU A 45 -7.60 -12.55 -29.24
N GLN A 46 -7.04 -13.05 -28.13
CA GLN A 46 -7.79 -13.46 -26.94
C GLN A 46 -7.66 -12.49 -25.76
N TRP A 47 -7.03 -11.34 -25.95
CA TRP A 47 -6.88 -10.35 -24.86
C TRP A 47 -8.05 -9.38 -24.83
N MET A 48 -8.70 -9.30 -23.66
CA MET A 48 -9.78 -8.36 -23.43
C MET A 48 -9.23 -7.04 -22.87
N THR A 49 -9.51 -5.93 -23.54
CA THR A 49 -9.22 -4.59 -23.04
C THR A 49 -10.47 -4.02 -22.35
N PHE A 50 -10.31 -3.41 -21.19
CA PHE A 50 -11.39 -2.75 -20.45
C PHE A 50 -10.91 -1.45 -19.82
N ALA A 51 -11.85 -0.54 -19.53
CA ALA A 51 -11.54 0.69 -18.83
C ALA A 51 -11.27 0.42 -17.34
N LEU A 52 -10.24 1.06 -16.80
CA LEU A 52 -9.98 1.00 -15.36
C LEU A 52 -11.08 1.76 -14.60
N PRO A 53 -11.52 1.24 -13.44
CA PRO A 53 -12.50 1.89 -12.59
C PRO A 53 -12.13 3.33 -12.25
N LYS A 54 -13.11 4.24 -12.28
CA LYS A 54 -12.90 5.64 -11.87
C LYS A 54 -12.49 5.75 -10.39
N ALA A 55 -12.91 4.80 -9.58
CA ALA A 55 -12.53 4.69 -8.18
C ALA A 55 -11.01 4.64 -7.94
N PHE A 56 -10.20 4.25 -8.96
CA PHE A 56 -8.73 4.28 -8.85
C PHE A 56 -8.14 5.68 -8.79
N ILE A 57 -8.74 6.63 -9.47
CA ILE A 57 -8.30 8.03 -9.42
C ILE A 57 -8.52 8.56 -8.01
N TYR A 58 -9.71 8.29 -7.43
CA TYR A 58 -10.03 8.72 -6.07
C TYR A 58 -9.15 8.03 -5.03
N SER A 59 -8.94 6.72 -5.15
CA SER A 59 -8.05 5.98 -4.24
C SER A 59 -6.61 6.50 -4.33
N THR A 60 -6.13 6.86 -5.51
CA THR A 60 -4.80 7.44 -5.70
C THR A 60 -4.68 8.81 -5.03
N ALA A 61 -5.68 9.68 -5.17
CA ALA A 61 -5.69 10.97 -4.48
C ALA A 61 -5.66 10.81 -2.95
N VAL A 62 -6.48 9.90 -2.42
CA VAL A 62 -6.57 9.63 -0.97
C VAL A 62 -5.25 9.10 -0.41
N ILE A 63 -4.57 8.17 -1.10
CA ILE A 63 -3.31 7.62 -0.60
C ILE A 63 -2.18 8.65 -0.63
N ILE A 64 -2.14 9.53 -1.64
CA ILE A 64 -1.19 10.65 -1.69
C ILE A 64 -1.43 11.60 -0.52
N LEU A 65 -2.69 11.96 -0.24
CA LEU A 65 -3.04 12.80 0.92
C LEU A 65 -2.63 12.14 2.24
N SER A 66 -2.79 10.83 2.37
CA SER A 66 -2.34 10.04 3.53
C SER A 66 -0.82 10.14 3.72
N SER A 67 -0.06 9.98 2.65
CA SER A 67 1.40 10.13 2.65
C SER A 67 1.83 11.55 3.08
N LEU A 68 1.18 12.59 2.53
CA LEU A 68 1.47 13.98 2.88
C LEU A 68 1.16 14.29 4.34
N ALA A 69 0.03 13.78 4.86
CA ALA A 69 -0.34 13.92 6.27
C ALA A 69 0.73 13.32 7.19
N LEU A 70 1.23 12.12 6.84
CA LEU A 70 2.26 11.44 7.61
C LEU A 70 3.60 12.18 7.58
N ILE A 71 4.00 12.72 6.41
CA ILE A 71 5.21 13.54 6.25
C ILE A 71 5.10 14.82 7.10
N TRP A 72 3.97 15.51 6.99
CA TRP A 72 3.74 16.75 7.73
C TRP A 72 3.82 16.52 9.25
N GLY A 73 3.10 15.52 9.75
CA GLY A 73 3.11 15.19 11.17
C GLY A 73 4.48 14.76 11.68
N LYS A 74 5.22 13.98 10.89
CA LYS A 74 6.60 13.61 11.24
C LYS A 74 7.53 14.84 11.32
N ARG A 75 7.36 15.83 10.43
CA ARG A 75 8.11 17.09 10.49
C ARG A 75 7.80 17.87 11.77
N GLN A 76 6.52 17.94 12.19
CA GLN A 76 6.13 18.57 13.44
C GLN A 76 6.74 17.88 14.66
N LEU A 77 6.80 16.54 14.64
CA LEU A 77 7.42 15.76 15.70
C LEU A 77 8.93 16.04 15.81
N VAL A 78 9.65 16.08 14.68
CA VAL A 78 11.08 16.43 14.65
C VAL A 78 11.30 17.86 15.15
N ALA A 79 10.33 18.76 14.94
CA ALA A 79 10.37 20.13 15.48
C ALA A 79 10.00 20.23 16.98
N GLY A 80 9.87 19.10 17.70
CA GLY A 80 9.61 19.08 19.14
C GLY A 80 8.12 19.18 19.52
N LYS A 81 7.20 19.07 18.55
CA LYS A 81 5.75 19.18 18.81
C LYS A 81 5.14 17.77 18.99
N ASP A 82 5.28 17.20 20.17
CA ASP A 82 4.79 15.86 20.50
C ASP A 82 3.26 15.72 20.38
N SER A 83 2.52 16.84 20.55
CA SER A 83 1.06 16.88 20.40
C SER A 83 0.57 16.52 18.99
N ALA A 84 1.43 16.66 17.96
CA ALA A 84 1.08 16.37 16.57
C ALA A 84 1.05 14.86 16.25
N ILE A 85 1.62 13.99 17.11
CA ILE A 85 1.74 12.54 16.87
C ILE A 85 0.37 11.89 16.68
N LYS A 86 -0.53 12.09 17.64
CA LYS A 86 -1.85 11.43 17.66
C LYS A 86 -2.74 11.84 16.48
N PRO A 87 -2.98 13.14 16.22
CA PRO A 87 -3.82 13.54 15.09
C PRO A 87 -3.24 13.11 13.74
N MET A 88 -1.92 13.19 13.56
CA MET A 88 -1.24 12.68 12.36
C MET A 88 -1.57 11.21 12.10
N LEU A 89 -1.40 10.34 13.10
CA LEU A 89 -1.65 8.92 12.96
C LEU A 89 -3.13 8.62 12.67
N TRP A 90 -4.06 9.37 13.29
CA TRP A 90 -5.50 9.24 13.01
C TRP A 90 -5.85 9.64 11.58
N VAL A 91 -5.35 10.79 11.11
CA VAL A 91 -5.61 11.24 9.73
C VAL A 91 -5.08 10.22 8.73
N THR A 92 -3.84 9.74 8.93
CA THR A 92 -3.23 8.72 8.06
C THR A 92 -4.05 7.42 8.06
N LEU A 93 -4.51 6.99 9.24
CA LEU A 93 -5.30 5.77 9.40
C LEU A 93 -6.68 5.89 8.72
N LEU A 94 -7.38 7.01 8.91
CA LEU A 94 -8.69 7.25 8.28
C LEU A 94 -8.57 7.29 6.76
N LEU A 95 -7.54 7.94 6.21
CA LEU A 95 -7.28 7.95 4.78
C LEU A 95 -6.87 6.56 4.27
N GLY A 96 -6.17 5.75 5.07
CA GLY A 96 -5.89 4.35 4.75
C GLY A 96 -7.17 3.50 4.64
N PHE A 97 -8.13 3.67 5.55
CA PHE A 97 -9.44 3.02 5.45
C PHE A 97 -10.25 3.53 4.25
N ALA A 98 -10.24 4.83 3.98
CA ALA A 98 -10.89 5.39 2.81
C ALA A 98 -10.30 4.82 1.50
N PHE A 99 -8.98 4.62 1.45
CA PHE A 99 -8.34 3.93 0.33
C PHE A 99 -8.87 2.51 0.13
N LEU A 100 -8.98 1.71 1.19
CA LEU A 100 -9.56 0.36 1.10
C LEU A 100 -11.03 0.38 0.67
N TRP A 101 -11.79 1.38 1.13
CA TRP A 101 -13.17 1.58 0.68
C TRP A 101 -13.25 1.79 -0.83
N PHE A 102 -12.47 2.73 -1.40
CA PHE A 102 -12.43 2.94 -2.84
C PHE A 102 -11.93 1.73 -3.63
N LYS A 103 -11.13 0.86 -3.01
CA LYS A 103 -10.76 -0.44 -3.60
C LYS A 103 -11.97 -1.39 -3.67
N GLY A 104 -12.81 -1.40 -2.66
CA GLY A 104 -14.07 -2.13 -2.68
C GLY A 104 -15.00 -1.62 -3.78
N GLU A 105 -15.16 -0.30 -3.93
CA GLU A 105 -15.93 0.31 -5.01
C GLU A 105 -15.38 -0.06 -6.39
N ALA A 106 -14.05 -0.03 -6.56
CA ALA A 106 -13.42 -0.46 -7.80
C ALA A 106 -13.70 -1.93 -8.12
N TRP A 107 -13.73 -2.79 -7.09
CA TRP A 107 -14.07 -4.20 -7.22
C TRP A 107 -15.51 -4.38 -7.72
N THR A 108 -16.48 -3.68 -7.11
CA THR A 108 -17.91 -3.74 -7.52
C THR A 108 -18.09 -3.17 -8.92
N GLU A 109 -17.39 -2.11 -9.32
CA GLU A 109 -17.42 -1.54 -10.67
C GLU A 109 -16.90 -2.53 -11.72
N LEU A 110 -15.82 -3.25 -11.43
CA LEU A 110 -15.31 -4.31 -12.32
C LEU A 110 -16.32 -5.45 -12.48
N MET A 111 -16.93 -5.92 -11.38
CA MET A 111 -17.95 -6.97 -11.42
C MET A 111 -19.20 -6.54 -12.22
N ALA A 112 -19.62 -5.28 -12.09
CA ALA A 112 -20.75 -4.72 -12.85
C ALA A 112 -20.46 -4.66 -14.36
N ASN A 113 -19.19 -4.58 -14.75
CA ASN A 113 -18.73 -4.63 -16.14
C ASN A 113 -18.43 -6.07 -16.62
N ASN A 114 -18.91 -7.10 -15.92
CA ASN A 114 -18.68 -8.52 -16.21
C ASN A 114 -17.21 -8.93 -16.22
N ILE A 115 -16.36 -8.25 -15.44
CA ILE A 115 -14.96 -8.60 -15.27
C ILE A 115 -14.85 -9.36 -13.95
N TYR A 116 -14.62 -10.68 -14.03
CA TYR A 116 -14.57 -11.56 -12.87
C TYR A 116 -13.16 -12.04 -12.59
N PHE A 117 -12.86 -12.29 -11.31
CA PHE A 117 -11.57 -12.82 -10.87
C PHE A 117 -11.34 -14.26 -11.33
N ALA A 118 -12.36 -15.12 -11.19
CA ALA A 118 -12.29 -16.55 -11.49
C ALA A 118 -13.67 -17.08 -11.91
N GLY A 119 -13.71 -18.25 -12.53
CA GLY A 119 -14.91 -18.92 -12.98
C GLY A 119 -15.02 -19.01 -14.50
N ALA A 120 -16.10 -19.60 -15.02
CA ALA A 120 -16.29 -19.87 -16.44
C ALA A 120 -16.38 -18.59 -17.31
N GLN A 121 -16.70 -17.44 -16.69
CA GLN A 121 -16.79 -16.13 -17.36
C GLN A 121 -15.59 -15.23 -17.06
N SER A 122 -14.56 -15.75 -16.34
CA SER A 122 -13.37 -14.96 -16.06
C SER A 122 -12.48 -14.86 -17.28
N HIS A 123 -11.78 -13.72 -17.39
CA HIS A 123 -10.79 -13.49 -18.44
C HIS A 123 -9.42 -13.24 -17.82
N PRO A 124 -8.32 -13.76 -18.37
CA PRO A 124 -6.98 -13.60 -17.79
C PRO A 124 -6.60 -12.15 -17.48
N ALA A 125 -7.00 -11.19 -18.32
CA ALA A 125 -6.78 -9.76 -18.08
C ALA A 125 -7.41 -9.28 -16.76
N GLY A 126 -8.68 -9.66 -16.51
CA GLY A 126 -9.37 -9.37 -15.25
C GLY A 126 -8.70 -10.06 -14.07
N SER A 127 -8.43 -11.36 -14.18
CA SER A 127 -7.79 -12.16 -13.12
C SER A 127 -6.46 -11.58 -12.65
N TRP A 128 -5.63 -11.10 -13.56
CA TRP A 128 -4.36 -10.44 -13.23
C TRP A 128 -4.56 -9.12 -12.49
N VAL A 129 -5.52 -8.29 -12.92
CA VAL A 129 -5.83 -7.03 -12.25
C VAL A 129 -6.30 -7.30 -10.82
N TYR A 130 -7.20 -8.27 -10.62
CA TYR A 130 -7.64 -8.67 -9.28
C TYR A 130 -6.51 -9.22 -8.42
N ALA A 131 -5.61 -10.05 -8.99
CA ALA A 131 -4.46 -10.58 -8.26
C ALA A 131 -3.58 -9.44 -7.74
N LEU A 132 -3.20 -8.49 -8.62
CA LEU A 132 -2.40 -7.32 -8.23
C LEU A 132 -3.08 -6.49 -7.13
N PHE A 133 -4.40 -6.32 -7.19
CA PHE A 133 -5.19 -5.59 -6.17
C PHE A 133 -5.19 -6.30 -4.84
N LEU A 134 -5.43 -7.60 -4.85
CA LEU A 134 -5.51 -8.41 -3.64
C LEU A 134 -4.16 -8.41 -2.93
N PHE A 135 -3.07 -8.68 -3.65
CA PHE A 135 -1.73 -8.66 -3.08
C PHE A 135 -1.36 -7.28 -2.53
N HIS A 136 -1.66 -6.21 -3.26
CA HIS A 136 -1.43 -4.85 -2.76
C HIS A 136 -2.32 -4.54 -1.54
N GLY A 137 -3.60 -4.92 -1.58
CA GLY A 137 -4.53 -4.75 -0.47
C GLY A 137 -4.08 -5.43 0.82
N LEU A 138 -3.50 -6.63 0.73
CA LEU A 138 -2.90 -7.33 1.88
C LEU A 138 -1.75 -6.52 2.51
N HIS A 139 -0.89 -5.91 1.69
CA HIS A 139 0.21 -5.07 2.19
C HIS A 139 -0.29 -3.76 2.82
N VAL A 140 -1.30 -3.13 2.24
CA VAL A 140 -1.97 -1.96 2.84
C VAL A 140 -2.60 -2.32 4.18
N THR A 141 -3.28 -3.46 4.27
CA THR A 141 -3.86 -3.96 5.53
C THR A 141 -2.78 -4.19 6.58
N GLY A 142 -1.64 -4.77 6.20
CA GLY A 142 -0.46 -4.88 7.08
C GLY A 142 0.04 -3.52 7.57
N GLY A 143 0.05 -2.51 6.69
CA GLY A 143 0.39 -1.12 7.04
C GLY A 143 -0.61 -0.48 8.00
N ILE A 144 -1.90 -0.71 7.81
CA ILE A 144 -2.96 -0.25 8.72
C ILE A 144 -2.78 -0.89 10.11
N ILE A 145 -2.50 -2.19 10.18
CA ILE A 145 -2.23 -2.87 11.46
C ILE A 145 -1.00 -2.25 12.13
N ALA A 146 0.07 -1.99 11.39
CA ALA A 146 1.26 -1.34 11.92
C ALA A 146 0.97 0.09 12.43
N LEU A 147 0.16 0.88 11.72
CA LEU A 147 -0.31 2.21 12.16
C LEU A 147 -1.13 2.12 13.44
N LEU A 148 -2.04 1.16 13.56
CA LEU A 148 -2.84 0.92 14.78
C LEU A 148 -1.94 0.60 15.97
N VAL A 149 -0.93 -0.28 15.80
CA VAL A 149 0.03 -0.60 16.87
C VAL A 149 0.81 0.64 17.31
N VAL A 150 1.27 1.46 16.36
CA VAL A 150 1.98 2.71 16.66
C VAL A 150 1.06 3.72 17.33
N LEU A 151 -0.19 3.86 16.88
CA LEU A 151 -1.20 4.72 17.50
C LEU A 151 -1.46 4.32 18.96
N PHE A 152 -1.67 3.03 19.21
CA PHE A 152 -1.86 2.51 20.56
C PHE A 152 -0.65 2.80 21.48
N ARG A 153 0.58 2.64 20.96
CA ARG A 153 1.80 3.00 21.69
C ARG A 153 1.93 4.50 21.95
N ALA A 154 1.47 5.34 20.98
CA ALA A 154 1.44 6.79 21.14
C ALA A 154 0.48 7.23 22.27
N TYR A 155 -0.68 6.56 22.41
CA TYR A 155 -1.59 6.80 23.52
C TYR A 155 -0.99 6.40 24.88
N ARG A 156 -0.12 5.38 24.91
CA ARG A 156 0.63 4.98 26.10
C ARG A 156 1.85 5.86 26.41
N GLY A 157 2.02 6.97 25.69
CA GLY A 157 3.14 7.89 25.91
C GLY A 157 4.52 7.34 25.55
N ARG A 158 4.58 6.31 24.69
CA ARG A 158 5.86 5.66 24.31
C ARG A 158 6.64 6.38 23.23
N TYR A 159 6.10 7.46 22.67
CA TYR A 159 6.75 8.25 21.63
C TYR A 159 6.84 9.71 22.05
N SER A 160 8.00 10.29 21.77
CA SER A 160 8.30 11.71 21.95
C SER A 160 9.23 12.17 20.82
N SER A 161 9.50 13.47 20.77
CA SER A 161 10.51 14.03 19.86
C SER A 161 11.92 13.43 20.03
N ALA A 162 12.20 12.87 21.22
CA ALA A 162 13.48 12.18 21.50
C ALA A 162 13.46 10.70 21.05
N ASP A 163 12.31 10.02 21.03
CA ASP A 163 12.19 8.60 20.63
C ASP A 163 10.94 8.35 19.79
N PHE A 164 11.10 8.35 18.49
CA PHE A 164 10.06 8.06 17.49
C PHE A 164 10.46 6.97 16.50
N HIS A 165 11.36 6.05 16.91
CA HIS A 165 11.85 4.99 16.04
C HIS A 165 10.73 4.16 15.39
N GLY A 166 9.72 3.76 16.14
CA GLY A 166 8.57 3.01 15.63
C GLY A 166 7.76 3.78 14.57
N ILE A 167 7.57 5.09 14.77
CA ILE A 167 6.90 5.96 13.80
C ILE A 167 7.72 6.03 12.51
N THR A 168 9.04 6.08 12.62
CA THR A 168 9.94 6.09 11.44
C THR A 168 9.81 4.81 10.62
N LEU A 169 9.79 3.64 11.26
CA LEU A 169 9.64 2.36 10.57
C LEU A 169 8.31 2.27 9.82
N VAL A 170 7.21 2.62 10.51
CA VAL A 170 5.88 2.60 9.88
C VAL A 170 5.78 3.62 8.76
N SER A 171 6.38 4.82 8.89
CA SER A 171 6.43 5.81 7.81
C SER A 171 7.15 5.30 6.57
N ILE A 172 8.29 4.63 6.72
CA ILE A 172 9.03 4.04 5.59
C ILE A 172 8.16 3.01 4.87
N TYR A 173 7.55 2.11 5.63
CA TYR A 173 6.68 1.07 5.07
C TYR A 173 5.45 1.67 4.37
N TRP A 174 4.77 2.63 4.99
CA TRP A 174 3.58 3.28 4.46
C TRP A 174 3.87 3.99 3.14
N HIS A 175 4.90 4.84 3.09
CA HIS A 175 5.30 5.51 1.85
C HIS A 175 5.71 4.53 0.75
N PHE A 176 6.36 3.42 1.12
CA PHE A 176 6.68 2.37 0.15
C PHE A 176 5.42 1.76 -0.46
N VAL A 177 4.42 1.41 0.35
CA VAL A 177 3.16 0.81 -0.13
C VAL A 177 2.37 1.82 -0.98
N ASP A 178 2.38 3.11 -0.62
CA ASP A 178 1.78 4.19 -1.41
C ASP A 178 2.46 4.33 -2.79
N LEU A 179 3.80 4.32 -2.80
CA LEU A 179 4.57 4.38 -4.05
C LEU A 179 4.34 3.14 -4.93
N LEU A 180 4.24 1.98 -4.31
CA LEU A 180 3.91 0.73 -5.00
C LEU A 180 2.52 0.82 -5.67
N TRP A 181 1.53 1.45 -5.01
CA TRP A 181 0.24 1.69 -5.64
C TRP A 181 0.34 2.60 -6.86
N LEU A 182 1.08 3.71 -6.76
CA LEU A 182 1.31 4.60 -7.90
C LEU A 182 1.95 3.86 -9.08
N TYR A 183 2.95 3.02 -8.81
CA TYR A 183 3.55 2.17 -9.82
C TYR A 183 2.51 1.24 -10.47
N LEU A 184 1.69 0.53 -9.69
CA LEU A 184 0.67 -0.38 -10.21
C LEU A 184 -0.39 0.35 -11.04
N TYR A 185 -0.82 1.52 -10.59
CA TYR A 185 -1.81 2.33 -11.31
C TYR A 185 -1.28 2.80 -12.66
N VAL A 186 -0.04 3.33 -12.70
CA VAL A 186 0.63 3.74 -13.95
C VAL A 186 0.85 2.54 -14.86
N PHE A 187 1.35 1.44 -14.32
CA PHE A 187 1.58 0.19 -15.05
C PHE A 187 0.29 -0.31 -15.73
N LEU A 188 -0.79 -0.45 -14.99
CA LEU A 188 -2.08 -0.90 -15.52
C LEU A 188 -2.68 0.11 -16.51
N SER A 189 -2.47 1.41 -16.32
CA SER A 189 -2.94 2.44 -17.25
C SER A 189 -2.19 2.44 -18.57
N ALA A 190 -0.90 2.06 -18.57
CA ALA A 190 -0.04 2.06 -19.73
C ALA A 190 -0.13 0.77 -20.57
N ILE A 191 -0.36 -0.38 -19.91
CA ILE A 191 -0.18 -1.72 -20.52
C ILE A 191 -1.51 -2.43 -20.84
N ARG A 192 -2.63 -1.95 -20.32
CA ARG A 192 -3.96 -2.55 -20.53
C ARG A 192 -4.37 -2.76 -21.99
#